data_4a7327a50d8b3ef54ffa681aaa4dfce8
#
_entry.id   4a7327a50d8b3ef54ffa681aaa4dfce8
#
_cell.length_a   1.000
_cell.length_b   1.000
_cell.length_c   1.000
_cell.angle_alpha   90.00
_cell.angle_beta   90.00
_cell.angle_gamma   90.00
#
_symmetry.space_group_name_H-M   'P 1'
#
loop_
_entity.id
_entity.type
_entity.pdbx_description
1 polymer ?
#
loop_
_entity_poly.entity_id
_entity_poly.type
_entity_poly.pdbx_seq_one_letter_code
_entity_poly.pdbx_strand_id
1 'polypeptide(L)'
;MGTKPAKTPAKREGFSSRRVFLFAAIGSAVGLGNIWRFPAVSYENGGGAFMIPYIVALLTAGLTFLFFDYAIGHRGRASSPLAFRRLNRKTEFIGWWHMGISAVIAIYYAAIIAWAVRYMIFSFNQEWGSDAKSFFMKDFLKVGDPKLSFDFNPGILIPLVLVWIC
;
A
#
# COMPACT_ATOMS: atom_id res chain seq x y z
N MET A 1 -34.46 34.25 -22.03
CA MET A 1 -34.08 32.84 -21.82
C MET A 1 -32.63 32.69 -22.24
N GLY A 2 -31.68 32.78 -21.29
CA GLY A 2 -30.24 32.68 -21.57
C GLY A 2 -29.85 31.21 -21.61
N THR A 3 -29.46 30.72 -22.75
CA THR A 3 -28.85 29.38 -22.90
C THR A 3 -27.49 29.34 -22.21
N LYS A 4 -27.37 28.58 -21.09
CA LYS A 4 -26.08 28.30 -20.47
C LYS A 4 -25.17 27.66 -21.52
N PRO A 5 -23.92 28.16 -21.69
CA PRO A 5 -22.96 27.53 -22.59
C PRO A 5 -22.69 26.09 -22.12
N ALA A 6 -22.78 25.14 -23.06
CA ALA A 6 -22.47 23.75 -22.82
C ALA A 6 -21.03 23.64 -22.32
N LYS A 7 -20.84 23.12 -21.10
CA LYS A 7 -19.50 22.85 -20.55
C LYS A 7 -18.77 21.87 -21.48
N THR A 8 -17.69 22.34 -22.09
CA THR A 8 -16.77 21.48 -22.86
C THR A 8 -16.39 20.27 -21.99
N PRO A 9 -16.55 19.04 -22.48
CA PRO A 9 -16.17 17.87 -21.67
C PRO A 9 -14.70 17.95 -21.35
N ALA A 10 -14.37 17.94 -20.06
CA ALA A 10 -12.98 17.97 -19.60
C ALA A 10 -12.21 16.83 -20.27
N LYS A 11 -11.10 17.17 -20.96
CA LYS A 11 -10.21 16.21 -21.59
C LYS A 11 -9.71 15.24 -20.50
N ARG A 12 -10.12 13.99 -20.60
CA ARG A 12 -9.71 12.98 -19.61
C ARG A 12 -8.23 12.69 -19.77
N GLU A 13 -7.50 12.73 -18.69
CA GLU A 13 -6.11 12.30 -18.65
C GLU A 13 -6.03 10.80 -18.92
N GLY A 14 -5.09 10.41 -19.73
CA GLY A 14 -4.79 9.03 -20.08
C GLY A 14 -3.29 8.85 -20.21
N PHE A 15 -2.82 7.62 -20.10
CA PHE A 15 -1.40 7.32 -20.32
C PHE A 15 -1.02 7.62 -21.77
N SER A 16 0.13 8.27 -21.96
CA SER A 16 0.60 8.70 -23.28
C SER A 16 0.96 7.51 -24.18
N SER A 17 1.31 6.37 -23.62
CA SER A 17 1.63 5.14 -24.35
C SER A 17 1.40 3.89 -23.50
N ARG A 18 1.32 2.72 -24.18
CA ARG A 18 1.24 1.42 -23.53
C ARG A 18 2.44 1.14 -22.62
N ARG A 19 3.62 1.60 -23.00
CA ARG A 19 4.87 1.42 -22.19
C ARG A 19 4.76 2.21 -20.89
N VAL A 20 4.33 3.46 -20.94
CA VAL A 20 4.13 4.30 -19.75
C VAL A 20 3.11 3.67 -18.81
N PHE A 21 2.00 3.13 -19.34
CA PHE A 21 1.02 2.39 -18.54
C PHE A 21 1.64 1.17 -17.84
N LEU A 22 2.42 0.36 -18.56
CA LEU A 22 3.07 -0.83 -17.99
C LEU A 22 4.05 -0.46 -16.88
N PHE A 23 4.91 0.54 -17.09
CA PHE A 23 5.83 1.00 -16.04
C PHE A 23 5.11 1.56 -14.83
N ALA A 24 4.03 2.31 -15.03
CA ALA A 24 3.21 2.81 -13.93
C ALA A 24 2.54 1.67 -13.15
N ALA A 25 2.00 0.67 -13.85
CA ALA A 25 1.39 -0.51 -13.23
C ALA A 25 2.42 -1.35 -12.44
N ILE A 26 3.60 -1.60 -13.00
CA ILE A 26 4.69 -2.30 -12.31
C ILE A 26 5.15 -1.48 -11.08
N GLY A 27 5.38 -0.18 -11.25
CA GLY A 27 5.81 0.70 -10.15
C GLY A 27 4.79 0.76 -9.01
N SER A 28 3.48 0.74 -9.32
CA SER A 28 2.44 0.71 -8.30
C SER A 28 2.33 -0.65 -7.57
N ALA A 29 2.74 -1.74 -8.22
CA ALA A 29 2.74 -3.08 -7.63
C ALA A 29 3.96 -3.34 -6.74
N VAL A 30 5.08 -2.65 -6.97
CA VAL A 30 6.30 -2.79 -6.17
C VAL A 30 6.18 -1.93 -4.91
N GLY A 31 6.04 -2.58 -3.77
CA GLY A 31 5.94 -1.93 -2.47
C GLY A 31 6.90 -2.51 -1.44
N LEU A 32 6.96 -1.88 -0.29
CA LEU A 32 7.79 -2.34 0.84
C LEU A 32 7.50 -3.80 1.21
N GLY A 33 6.26 -4.25 1.10
CA GLY A 33 5.88 -5.63 1.36
C GLY A 33 6.65 -6.64 0.51
N ASN A 34 6.95 -6.31 -0.74
CA ASN A 34 7.69 -7.19 -1.64
C ASN A 34 9.18 -7.26 -1.29
N ILE A 35 9.71 -6.20 -0.69
CA ILE A 35 11.14 -6.08 -0.39
C ILE A 35 11.49 -6.72 0.94
N TRP A 36 10.68 -6.52 1.98
CA TRP A 36 11.00 -7.00 3.32
C TRP A 36 10.07 -8.08 3.84
N ARG A 37 8.74 -7.91 3.70
CA ARG A 37 7.76 -8.84 4.28
C ARG A 37 7.72 -10.17 3.53
N PHE A 38 7.72 -10.16 2.22
CA PHE A 38 7.65 -11.36 1.41
C PHE A 38 8.86 -12.30 1.63
N PRO A 39 10.13 -11.81 1.62
CA PRO A 39 11.28 -12.64 1.95
C PRO A 39 11.23 -13.21 3.36
N ALA A 40 10.81 -12.42 4.36
CA ALA A 40 10.68 -12.88 5.74
C ALA A 40 9.64 -14.02 5.87
N VAL A 41 8.45 -13.82 5.31
CA VAL A 41 7.39 -14.84 5.30
C VAL A 41 7.84 -16.09 4.54
N SER A 42 8.52 -15.95 3.41
CA SER A 42 9.06 -17.07 2.66
C SER A 42 10.07 -17.87 3.50
N TYR A 43 10.98 -17.18 4.18
CA TYR A 43 11.96 -17.82 5.06
C TYR A 43 11.31 -18.58 6.22
N GLU A 44 10.35 -17.97 6.90
CA GLU A 44 9.62 -18.58 8.03
C GLU A 44 8.78 -19.81 7.63
N ASN A 45 8.35 -19.87 6.38
CA ASN A 45 7.50 -20.95 5.85
C ASN A 45 8.23 -21.96 4.94
N GLY A 46 9.53 -22.16 5.17
CA GLY A 46 10.30 -23.21 4.50
C GLY A 46 11.02 -22.73 3.22
N GLY A 47 11.23 -21.41 3.06
CA GLY A 47 12.04 -20.87 1.99
C GLY A 47 11.54 -21.22 0.59
N GLY A 48 12.34 -22.00 -0.16
CA GLY A 48 12.02 -22.38 -1.54
C GLY A 48 10.74 -23.23 -1.66
N ALA A 49 10.39 -24.02 -0.67
CA ALA A 49 9.17 -24.83 -0.66
C ALA A 49 7.90 -23.95 -0.64
N PHE A 50 7.95 -22.79 0.01
CA PHE A 50 6.87 -21.81 0.03
C PHE A 50 6.55 -21.26 -1.36
N MET A 51 7.54 -21.19 -2.26
CA MET A 51 7.34 -20.65 -3.61
C MET A 51 6.36 -21.46 -4.45
N ILE A 52 6.24 -22.77 -4.21
CA ILE A 52 5.32 -23.63 -4.98
C ILE A 52 3.86 -23.23 -4.74
N PRO A 53 3.32 -23.28 -3.50
CA PRO A 53 1.95 -22.86 -3.25
C PRO A 53 1.72 -21.37 -3.56
N TYR A 54 2.74 -20.51 -3.40
CA TYR A 54 2.65 -19.11 -3.78
C TYR A 54 2.42 -18.92 -5.28
N ILE A 55 3.18 -19.60 -6.14
CA ILE A 55 2.99 -19.54 -7.60
C ILE A 55 1.62 -20.09 -8.00
N VAL A 56 1.20 -21.19 -7.42
CA VAL A 56 -0.14 -21.75 -7.69
C VAL A 56 -1.23 -20.74 -7.32
N ALA A 57 -1.16 -20.14 -6.14
CA ALA A 57 -2.11 -19.11 -5.69
C ALA A 57 -2.08 -17.86 -6.59
N LEU A 58 -0.89 -17.44 -7.02
CA LEU A 58 -0.71 -16.31 -7.94
C LEU A 58 -1.38 -16.56 -9.29
N LEU A 59 -1.15 -17.73 -9.88
CA LEU A 59 -1.68 -18.10 -11.20
C LEU A 59 -3.19 -18.34 -11.17
N THR A 60 -3.73 -18.89 -10.10
CA THR A 60 -5.16 -19.19 -9.98
C THR A 60 -5.96 -18.00 -9.47
N ALA A 61 -5.69 -17.54 -8.26
CA ALA A 61 -6.42 -16.46 -7.62
C ALA A 61 -5.89 -15.08 -8.02
N GLY A 62 -4.57 -14.87 -7.97
CA GLY A 62 -3.96 -13.56 -8.20
C GLY A 62 -4.25 -12.98 -9.56
N LEU A 63 -4.05 -13.75 -10.63
CA LEU A 63 -4.36 -13.30 -11.99
C LEU A 63 -5.85 -13.06 -12.19
N THR A 64 -6.72 -13.92 -11.65
CA THR A 64 -8.17 -13.75 -11.76
C THR A 64 -8.64 -12.45 -11.12
N PHE A 65 -8.18 -12.14 -9.90
CA PHE A 65 -8.51 -10.89 -9.23
C PHE A 65 -7.92 -9.68 -9.97
N LEU A 66 -6.72 -9.77 -10.50
CA LEU A 66 -6.10 -8.71 -11.28
C LEU A 66 -6.94 -8.37 -12.53
N PHE A 67 -7.38 -9.37 -13.29
CA PHE A 67 -8.26 -9.16 -14.44
C PHE A 67 -9.60 -8.54 -14.04
N PHE A 68 -10.16 -8.96 -12.91
CA PHE A 68 -11.40 -8.42 -12.38
C PHE A 68 -11.27 -6.93 -12.03
N ASP A 69 -10.20 -6.56 -11.35
CA ASP A 69 -9.92 -5.17 -10.97
C ASP A 69 -9.74 -4.28 -12.20
N TYR A 70 -8.97 -4.73 -13.19
CA TYR A 70 -8.81 -3.99 -14.44
C TYR A 70 -10.13 -3.88 -15.22
N ALA A 71 -10.94 -4.91 -15.25
CA ALA A 71 -12.24 -4.89 -15.92
C ALA A 71 -13.20 -3.88 -15.28
N ILE A 72 -13.28 -3.85 -13.94
CA ILE A 72 -14.09 -2.87 -13.20
C ILE A 72 -13.55 -1.46 -13.41
N GLY A 73 -12.25 -1.28 -13.26
CA GLY A 73 -11.59 0.02 -13.43
C GLY A 73 -11.78 0.58 -14.84
N HIS A 74 -11.61 -0.24 -15.88
CA HIS A 74 -11.77 0.15 -17.27
C HIS A 74 -13.24 0.48 -17.60
N ARG A 75 -14.18 -0.32 -17.14
CA ARG A 75 -15.61 -0.09 -17.35
C ARG A 75 -16.13 1.07 -16.52
N GLY A 76 -15.75 1.15 -15.24
CA GLY A 76 -16.24 2.16 -14.31
C GLY A 76 -15.67 3.55 -14.58
N ARG A 77 -14.38 3.65 -14.90
CA ARG A 77 -13.60 4.89 -15.10
C ARG A 77 -13.95 5.98 -14.09
N ALA A 78 -14.04 5.60 -12.83
CA ALA A 78 -14.45 6.44 -11.72
C ALA A 78 -13.83 5.93 -10.41
N SER A 79 -14.02 6.68 -9.29
CA SER A 79 -13.68 6.20 -7.96
C SER A 79 -14.39 4.89 -7.65
N SER A 80 -13.81 4.09 -6.73
CA SER A 80 -14.31 2.76 -6.37
C SER A 80 -15.82 2.75 -6.04
N PRO A 81 -16.37 3.63 -5.17
CA PRO A 81 -17.79 3.65 -4.87
C PRO A 81 -18.66 3.88 -6.12
N LEU A 82 -18.24 4.82 -6.98
CA LEU A 82 -19.00 5.15 -8.17
C LEU A 82 -18.90 4.06 -9.24
N ALA A 83 -17.77 3.38 -9.37
CA ALA A 83 -17.58 2.27 -10.28
C ALA A 83 -18.52 1.10 -9.93
N PHE A 84 -18.55 0.71 -8.66
CA PHE A 84 -19.43 -0.33 -8.15
C PHE A 84 -20.91 0.06 -8.25
N ARG A 85 -21.27 1.31 -7.94
CA ARG A 85 -22.64 1.81 -8.11
C ARG A 85 -23.12 1.74 -9.55
N ARG A 86 -22.24 1.96 -10.53
CA ARG A 86 -22.58 1.84 -11.97
C ARG A 86 -22.84 0.40 -12.40
N LEU A 87 -22.29 -0.58 -11.68
CA LEU A 87 -22.60 -2.00 -11.90
C LEU A 87 -23.95 -2.35 -11.26
N ASN A 88 -24.13 -2.03 -10.00
CA ASN A 88 -25.38 -2.20 -9.25
C ASN A 88 -25.40 -1.23 -8.07
N ARG A 89 -26.57 -0.60 -7.83
CA ARG A 89 -26.73 0.33 -6.70
C ARG A 89 -26.46 -0.31 -5.34
N LYS A 90 -26.73 -1.61 -5.19
CA LYS A 90 -26.49 -2.36 -3.94
C LYS A 90 -24.99 -2.62 -3.70
N THR A 91 -24.18 -2.66 -4.75
CA THR A 91 -22.73 -2.90 -4.63
C THR A 91 -21.91 -1.65 -4.32
N GLU A 92 -22.54 -0.48 -4.25
CA GLU A 92 -21.87 0.76 -3.82
C GLU A 92 -21.17 0.62 -2.47
N PHE A 93 -21.76 -0.15 -1.55
CA PHE A 93 -21.17 -0.44 -0.23
C PHE A 93 -19.77 -1.09 -0.34
N ILE A 94 -19.55 -1.99 -1.29
CA ILE A 94 -18.25 -2.64 -1.52
C ILE A 94 -17.21 -1.58 -1.91
N GLY A 95 -17.59 -0.61 -2.72
CA GLY A 95 -16.71 0.49 -3.11
C GLY A 95 -16.30 1.38 -1.93
N TRP A 96 -17.24 1.69 -1.02
CA TRP A 96 -16.95 2.42 0.21
C TRP A 96 -16.08 1.62 1.17
N TRP A 97 -16.32 0.31 1.28
CA TRP A 97 -15.49 -0.59 2.06
C TRP A 97 -14.04 -0.62 1.56
N HIS A 98 -13.86 -0.73 0.23
CA HIS A 98 -12.54 -0.66 -0.39
C HIS A 98 -11.83 0.67 -0.10
N MET A 99 -12.56 1.79 -0.16
CA MET A 99 -12.01 3.11 0.18
C MET A 99 -11.60 3.21 1.66
N GLY A 100 -12.40 2.65 2.56
CA GLY A 100 -12.08 2.57 3.99
C GLY A 100 -10.81 1.76 4.26
N ILE A 101 -10.67 0.58 3.63
CA ILE A 101 -9.45 -0.23 3.71
C ILE A 101 -8.24 0.56 3.22
N SER A 102 -8.35 1.25 2.07
CA SER A 102 -7.26 2.04 1.52
C SER A 102 -6.83 3.18 2.45
N ALA A 103 -7.77 3.83 3.14
CA ALA A 103 -7.47 4.86 4.13
C ALA A 103 -6.70 4.30 5.34
N VAL A 104 -7.14 3.16 5.88
CA VAL A 104 -6.44 2.49 6.98
C VAL A 104 -5.03 2.07 6.57
N ILE A 105 -4.88 1.52 5.35
CA ILE A 105 -3.57 1.15 4.81
C ILE A 105 -2.67 2.37 4.72
N ALA A 106 -3.15 3.50 4.20
CA ALA A 106 -2.36 4.72 4.07
C ALA A 106 -1.80 5.18 5.42
N ILE A 107 -2.61 5.10 6.49
CA ILE A 107 -2.21 5.51 7.83
C ILE A 107 -1.07 4.64 8.37
N TYR A 108 -1.23 3.31 8.40
CA TYR A 108 -0.19 2.46 8.97
C TYR A 108 1.04 2.34 8.05
N TYR A 109 0.86 2.48 6.73
CA TYR A 109 1.97 2.43 5.78
C TYR A 109 2.91 3.62 5.93
N ALA A 110 2.37 4.80 6.24
CA ALA A 110 3.17 5.97 6.58
C ALA A 110 4.09 5.70 7.79
N ALA A 111 3.59 5.00 8.82
CA ALA A 111 4.41 4.60 9.95
C ALA A 111 5.54 3.63 9.56
N ILE A 112 5.24 2.64 8.69
CA ILE A 112 6.26 1.70 8.20
C ILE A 112 7.34 2.40 7.38
N ILE A 113 6.96 3.38 6.54
CA ILE A 113 7.92 4.19 5.78
C ILE A 113 8.81 4.99 6.75
N ALA A 114 8.23 5.58 7.79
CA ALA A 114 8.99 6.31 8.82
C ALA A 114 10.02 5.39 9.51
N TRP A 115 9.66 4.15 9.82
CA TRP A 115 10.60 3.15 10.35
C TRP A 115 11.71 2.84 9.35
N ALA A 116 11.37 2.64 8.08
CA ALA A 116 12.37 2.35 7.04
C ALA A 116 13.37 3.51 6.88
N VAL A 117 12.91 4.75 6.91
CA VAL A 117 13.78 5.94 6.86
C VAL A 117 14.73 5.97 8.06
N ARG A 118 14.23 5.66 9.27
CA ARG A 118 15.08 5.62 10.47
C ARG A 118 16.08 4.48 10.42
N TYR A 119 15.67 3.29 9.97
CA TYR A 119 16.57 2.16 9.78
C TYR A 119 17.66 2.41 8.74
N MET A 120 17.35 3.16 7.70
CA MET A 120 18.37 3.61 6.75
C MET A 120 19.48 4.40 7.45
N ILE A 121 19.14 5.27 8.41
CA ILE A 121 20.13 6.02 9.20
C ILE A 121 20.93 5.07 10.10
N PHE A 122 20.27 4.15 10.83
CA PHE A 122 20.95 3.17 11.68
C PHE A 122 21.89 2.25 10.90
N SER A 123 21.64 2.02 9.60
CA SER A 123 22.48 1.14 8.79
C SER A 123 23.89 1.69 8.54
N PHE A 124 24.12 3.00 8.68
CA PHE A 124 25.46 3.58 8.55
C PHE A 124 26.40 3.13 9.68
N ASN A 125 25.88 2.92 10.88
CA ASN A 125 26.66 2.56 12.07
C ASN A 125 26.34 1.14 12.57
N GLN A 126 25.42 0.41 11.94
CA GLN A 126 24.95 -0.91 12.38
C GLN A 126 24.52 -0.93 13.86
N GLU A 127 23.75 0.07 14.28
CA GLU A 127 23.36 0.29 15.69
C GLU A 127 22.57 -0.87 16.32
N TRP A 128 22.02 -1.78 15.51
CA TRP A 128 21.30 -2.97 16.00
C TRP A 128 22.20 -4.09 16.56
N GLY A 129 23.54 -3.98 16.43
CA GLY A 129 24.49 -4.98 16.95
C GLY A 129 24.22 -6.40 16.44
N SER A 130 24.32 -7.39 17.35
CA SER A 130 24.13 -8.81 17.02
C SER A 130 22.66 -9.27 17.05
N ASP A 131 21.75 -8.54 17.71
CA ASP A 131 20.32 -8.90 17.86
C ASP A 131 19.41 -7.76 17.36
N ALA A 132 19.21 -7.75 16.04
CA ALA A 132 18.38 -6.77 15.39
C ALA A 132 16.91 -6.82 15.86
N LYS A 133 16.40 -7.99 16.26
CA LYS A 133 15.02 -8.15 16.73
C LYS A 133 14.81 -7.50 18.09
N SER A 134 15.73 -7.72 19.02
CA SER A 134 15.67 -7.11 20.34
C SER A 134 15.81 -5.61 20.26
N PHE A 135 16.75 -5.11 19.47
CA PHE A 135 16.92 -3.69 19.20
C PHE A 135 15.63 -3.06 18.63
N PHE A 136 15.02 -3.70 17.62
CA PHE A 136 13.79 -3.18 17.03
C PHE A 136 12.63 -3.07 18.02
N MET A 137 12.40 -4.11 18.82
CA MET A 137 11.26 -4.18 19.73
C MET A 137 11.48 -3.35 21.01
N LYS A 138 12.67 -3.42 21.61
CA LYS A 138 12.93 -2.84 22.94
C LYS A 138 13.50 -1.42 22.86
N ASP A 139 14.48 -1.21 21.99
CA ASP A 139 15.20 0.07 21.95
C ASP A 139 14.53 1.07 21.00
N PHE A 140 14.07 0.60 19.83
CA PHE A 140 13.48 1.46 18.82
C PHE A 140 11.98 1.68 19.03
N LEU A 141 11.17 0.61 19.07
CA LEU A 141 9.72 0.72 19.27
C LEU A 141 9.33 0.90 20.73
N LYS A 142 10.20 0.51 21.67
CA LYS A 142 9.92 0.51 23.12
C LYS A 142 8.62 -0.21 23.45
N VAL A 143 8.42 -1.37 22.82
CA VAL A 143 7.24 -2.21 23.05
C VAL A 143 7.31 -2.72 24.50
N GLY A 144 6.41 -2.22 25.34
CA GLY A 144 6.23 -2.61 26.74
C GLY A 144 4.81 -3.10 27.00
N ASP A 145 4.43 -3.16 28.26
CA ASP A 145 3.05 -3.48 28.64
C ASP A 145 2.06 -2.50 28.00
N PRO A 146 0.86 -2.98 27.62
CA PRO A 146 -0.15 -2.14 26.97
C PRO A 146 -0.69 -1.09 27.95
N LYS A 147 -0.01 0.03 28.02
CA LYS A 147 -0.45 1.24 28.76
C LYS A 147 -0.81 2.30 27.73
N LEU A 148 -1.94 2.94 27.90
CA LEU A 148 -2.27 4.16 27.19
C LEU A 148 -1.35 5.27 27.67
N SER A 149 -0.14 5.33 27.14
CA SER A 149 0.78 6.45 27.34
C SER A 149 0.84 7.26 26.04
N PHE A 150 0.80 8.57 26.18
CA PHE A 150 0.99 9.52 25.07
C PHE A 150 2.48 9.87 24.91
N ASP A 151 3.38 8.92 25.21
CA ASP A 151 4.80 9.12 25.04
C ASP A 151 5.17 8.99 23.56
N PHE A 152 5.36 10.13 22.92
CA PHE A 152 5.80 10.18 21.53
C PHE A 152 7.31 9.92 21.43
N ASN A 153 7.70 8.90 20.69
CA ASN A 153 9.10 8.68 20.35
C ASN A 153 9.53 9.63 19.22
N PRO A 154 10.38 10.65 19.51
CA PRO A 154 10.80 11.63 18.50
C PRO A 154 11.49 10.97 17.29
N GLY A 155 12.17 9.84 17.52
CA GLY A 155 12.84 9.07 16.49
C GLY A 155 11.88 8.48 15.44
N ILE A 156 10.60 8.34 15.77
CA ILE A 156 9.55 7.88 14.84
C ILE A 156 8.71 9.06 14.37
N LEU A 157 8.41 10.00 15.27
CA LEU A 157 7.53 11.13 14.97
C LEU A 157 8.09 12.04 13.87
N ILE A 158 9.38 12.36 13.93
CA ILE A 158 10.02 13.23 12.94
C ILE A 158 9.96 12.64 11.52
N PRO A 159 10.40 11.39 11.27
CA PRO A 159 10.24 10.76 9.96
C PRO A 159 8.78 10.63 9.52
N LEU A 160 7.85 10.38 10.46
CA LEU A 160 6.43 10.28 10.15
C LEU A 160 5.87 11.61 9.64
N VAL A 161 6.21 12.72 10.30
CA VAL A 161 5.81 14.07 9.86
C VAL A 161 6.39 14.37 8.48
N LEU A 162 7.66 14.04 8.24
CA LEU A 162 8.28 14.22 6.92
C LEU A 162 7.54 13.43 5.82
N VAL A 163 7.16 12.19 6.09
CA VAL A 163 6.40 11.35 5.14
C VAL A 163 5.02 11.96 4.82
N TRP A 164 4.38 12.65 5.78
CA TRP A 164 3.08 13.29 5.55
C TRP A 164 3.18 14.67 4.86
N ILE A 165 4.35 15.30 4.85
CA ILE A 165 4.59 16.57 4.16
C ILE A 165 4.95 16.36 2.68
N CYS A 166 5.57 15.23 2.34
CA CYS A 166 5.94 14.86 0.96
C CYS A 166 4.81 14.23 0.19
#